data_5f74a784a56573c9784a16d0430a5245
#
_entry.id   5f74a784a56573c9784a16d0430a5245
#
_cell.length_a   1.000
_cell.length_b   1.000
_cell.length_c   1.000
_cell.angle_alpha   90.00
_cell.angle_beta   90.00
_cell.angle_gamma   90.00
#
_symmetry.space_group_name_H-M   'P 1'
#
loop_
_entity.id
_entity.type
_entity.pdbx_description
1 polymer ?
#
loop_
_entity_poly.entity_id
_entity_poly.type
_entity_poly.pdbx_seq_one_letter_code
_entity_poly.pdbx_strand_id
1 'polypeptide(L)'
;NLTPSTIILPVGYGFVMQSIFGSPTIQTSENTQAANPLYNYRYPMEIVEDATLNILAGSGACPWFLGANREETTGIQVDYLNGQETPTFRRSETVGQLGFVWDIWLDWGISVMDYRAFVKNPGAALPTL
;
A
#
# COMPACT_ATOMS: atom_id res chain seq x y z
N ASN A 1 2.92 -5.22 21.43
CA ASN A 1 3.05 -6.12 20.26
C ASN A 1 2.25 -5.52 19.10
N LEU A 2 2.89 -5.38 17.96
CA LEU A 2 2.22 -4.94 16.74
C LEU A 2 1.79 -6.18 15.95
N THR A 3 0.53 -6.22 15.52
CA THR A 3 -0.02 -7.31 14.71
C THR A 3 -0.03 -6.91 13.23
N PRO A 4 0.47 -7.76 12.32
CA PRO A 4 0.39 -7.46 10.89
C PRO A 4 -1.05 -7.52 10.41
N SER A 5 -1.46 -6.55 9.60
CA SER A 5 -2.82 -6.47 9.04
C SER A 5 -2.86 -6.26 7.54
N THR A 6 -1.84 -5.63 6.98
CA THR A 6 -1.84 -5.26 5.57
C THR A 6 -0.50 -5.63 4.93
N ILE A 7 -0.56 -6.23 3.75
CA ILE A 7 0.61 -6.49 2.93
C ILE A 7 0.48 -5.70 1.63
N ILE A 8 1.47 -4.86 1.33
CA ILE A 8 1.51 -4.02 0.13
C ILE A 8 2.53 -4.61 -0.82
N LEU A 9 2.07 -4.97 -2.00
CA LEU A 9 2.83 -5.70 -3.01
C LEU A 9 2.89 -4.93 -4.33
N PRO A 10 3.93 -5.14 -5.15
CA PRO A 10 3.90 -4.72 -6.53
C PRO A 10 2.84 -5.51 -7.31
N VAL A 11 2.26 -4.87 -8.34
CA VAL A 11 1.28 -5.51 -9.22
C VAL A 11 1.87 -6.77 -9.87
N GLY A 12 1.11 -7.85 -9.86
CA GLY A 12 1.49 -9.16 -10.37
C GLY A 12 1.82 -10.21 -9.30
N TYR A 13 2.02 -9.79 -8.05
CA TYR A 13 2.31 -10.72 -6.95
C TYR A 13 1.11 -11.07 -6.06
N GLY A 14 -0.02 -10.38 -6.20
CA GLY A 14 -1.21 -10.62 -5.38
C GLY A 14 -1.74 -12.03 -5.51
N PHE A 15 -1.76 -12.59 -6.73
CA PHE A 15 -2.17 -13.97 -6.96
C PHE A 15 -1.26 -14.99 -6.23
N VAL A 16 0.05 -14.78 -6.25
CA VAL A 16 1.00 -15.64 -5.55
C VAL A 16 0.78 -15.57 -4.04
N MET A 17 0.61 -14.36 -3.50
CA MET A 17 0.31 -14.18 -2.08
C MET A 17 -1.03 -14.80 -1.67
N GLN A 18 -2.05 -14.60 -2.48
CA GLN A 18 -3.35 -15.21 -2.23
C GLN A 18 -3.28 -16.74 -2.24
N SER A 19 -2.49 -17.34 -3.13
CA SER A 19 -2.28 -18.79 -3.15
C SER A 19 -1.51 -19.27 -1.92
N ILE A 20 -0.53 -18.51 -1.43
CA ILE A 20 0.23 -18.84 -0.21
C ILE A 20 -0.68 -18.84 1.01
N PHE A 21 -1.53 -17.83 1.17
CA PHE A 21 -2.46 -17.77 2.31
C PHE A 21 -3.66 -18.70 2.17
N GLY A 22 -4.09 -18.98 0.96
CA GLY A 22 -5.27 -19.81 0.68
C GLY A 22 -4.99 -21.31 0.54
N SER A 23 -3.74 -21.72 0.38
CA SER A 23 -3.39 -23.12 0.22
C SER A 23 -3.20 -23.82 1.56
N PRO A 24 -3.86 -24.95 1.83
CA PRO A 24 -3.67 -25.70 3.07
C PRO A 24 -2.31 -26.41 3.15
N THR A 25 -1.67 -26.65 2.00
CA THR A 25 -0.38 -27.35 1.91
C THR A 25 0.61 -26.56 1.08
N ILE A 26 1.89 -26.68 1.44
CA ILE A 26 3.03 -26.14 0.70
C ILE A 26 3.99 -27.25 0.32
N GLN A 27 4.67 -27.05 -0.79
CA GLN A 27 5.74 -27.95 -1.22
C GLN A 27 7.07 -27.53 -0.58
N THR A 28 7.72 -28.46 0.10
CA THR A 28 9.07 -28.29 0.64
C THR A 28 10.01 -29.28 -0.02
N SER A 29 11.33 -29.09 0.16
CA SER A 29 12.35 -30.00 -0.37
C SER A 29 12.23 -31.44 0.17
N GLU A 30 11.68 -31.60 1.37
CA GLU A 30 11.58 -32.87 2.06
C GLU A 30 10.19 -33.49 2.01
N ASN A 31 9.16 -32.65 1.79
CA ASN A 31 7.77 -33.09 1.77
C ASN A 31 6.95 -32.30 0.75
N THR A 32 6.31 -33.02 -0.17
CA THR A 32 5.48 -32.41 -1.21
C THR A 32 4.13 -31.90 -0.72
N GLN A 33 3.73 -32.24 0.50
CA GLN A 33 2.44 -31.85 1.11
C GLN A 33 2.60 -31.45 2.58
N ALA A 34 3.58 -30.58 2.85
CA ALA A 34 3.73 -30.04 4.20
C ALA A 34 2.56 -29.11 4.55
N ALA A 35 2.12 -29.13 5.81
CA ALA A 35 1.08 -28.21 6.28
C ALA A 35 1.56 -26.75 6.16
N ASN A 36 0.69 -25.90 5.64
CA ASN A 36 0.97 -24.48 5.51
C ASN A 36 0.62 -23.74 6.81
N PRO A 37 1.59 -23.20 7.55
CA PRO A 37 1.32 -22.49 8.80
C PRO A 37 0.60 -21.15 8.60
N LEU A 38 0.61 -20.61 7.37
CA LEU A 38 -0.08 -19.37 7.03
C LEU A 38 -1.54 -19.60 6.63
N TYR A 39 -1.93 -20.85 6.37
CA TYR A 39 -3.31 -21.19 6.08
C TYR A 39 -4.19 -20.96 7.31
N ASN A 40 -5.26 -20.23 7.15
CA ASN A 40 -6.12 -19.78 8.26
C ASN A 40 -5.35 -19.04 9.36
N TYR A 41 -4.37 -18.21 8.94
CA TYR A 41 -3.64 -17.37 9.88
C TYR A 41 -4.61 -16.59 10.78
N ARG A 42 -4.29 -16.55 12.08
CA ARG A 42 -5.17 -15.99 13.13
C ARG A 42 -5.63 -14.55 12.85
N TYR A 43 -4.77 -13.77 12.16
CA TYR A 43 -5.07 -12.39 11.82
C TYR A 43 -5.29 -12.31 10.31
N PRO A 44 -6.51 -11.92 9.85
CA PRO A 44 -6.74 -11.73 8.42
C PRO A 44 -5.84 -10.60 7.90
N MET A 45 -5.10 -10.88 6.83
CA MET A 45 -4.25 -9.89 6.18
C MET A 45 -4.91 -9.38 4.90
N GLU A 46 -4.99 -8.07 4.78
CA GLU A 46 -5.41 -7.40 3.55
C GLU A 46 -4.25 -7.36 2.56
N ILE A 47 -4.48 -7.84 1.34
CA ILE A 47 -3.51 -7.82 0.26
C ILE A 47 -3.82 -6.62 -0.63
N VAL A 48 -2.89 -5.67 -0.72
CA VAL A 48 -3.00 -4.47 -1.54
C VAL A 48 -1.91 -4.49 -2.60
N GLU A 49 -2.30 -4.39 -3.87
CA GLU A 49 -1.35 -4.24 -4.98
C GLU A 49 -1.23 -2.77 -5.37
N ASP A 50 0.00 -2.27 -5.48
CA ASP A 50 0.28 -0.88 -5.87
C ASP A 50 1.26 -0.82 -7.05
N ALA A 51 0.78 -0.27 -8.16
CA ALA A 51 1.57 -0.06 -9.36
C ALA A 51 2.72 0.95 -9.17
N THR A 52 2.62 1.83 -8.18
CA THR A 52 3.68 2.80 -7.88
C THR A 52 4.97 2.10 -7.49
N LEU A 53 4.88 0.96 -6.79
CA LEU A 53 6.06 0.16 -6.44
C LEU A 53 6.79 -0.36 -7.67
N ASN A 54 6.04 -0.78 -8.70
CA ASN A 54 6.62 -1.24 -9.98
C ASN A 54 7.32 -0.08 -10.70
N ILE A 55 6.71 1.10 -10.72
CA ILE A 55 7.26 2.30 -11.38
C ILE A 55 8.54 2.74 -10.70
N LEU A 56 8.56 2.79 -9.37
CA LEU A 56 9.73 3.21 -8.58
C LEU A 56 10.88 2.20 -8.65
N ALA A 57 10.58 0.92 -8.75
CA ALA A 57 11.59 -0.12 -8.86
C ALA A 57 12.22 -0.18 -10.27
N GLY A 58 11.48 0.21 -11.30
CA GLY A 58 11.91 0.06 -12.70
C GLY A 58 12.26 -1.38 -13.05
N SER A 59 13.51 -1.63 -13.46
CA SER A 59 14.04 -2.97 -13.74
C SER A 59 14.73 -3.63 -12.55
N GLY A 60 14.76 -2.95 -11.40
CA GLY A 60 15.41 -3.44 -10.18
C GLY A 60 14.54 -4.37 -9.34
N ALA A 61 15.05 -4.71 -8.15
CA ALA A 61 14.25 -5.42 -7.15
C ALA A 61 13.07 -4.59 -6.70
N CYS A 62 11.89 -5.19 -6.71
CA CYS A 62 10.68 -4.51 -6.30
C CYS A 62 10.37 -4.81 -4.82
N PRO A 63 10.44 -3.81 -3.94
CA PRO A 63 10.19 -4.00 -2.53
C PRO A 63 8.70 -4.25 -2.26
N TRP A 64 8.43 -4.95 -1.17
CA TRP A 64 7.10 -5.05 -0.61
C TRP A 64 7.11 -4.71 0.88
N PHE A 65 5.96 -4.38 1.41
CA PHE A 65 5.82 -3.87 2.76
C PHE A 65 4.77 -4.65 3.54
N LEU A 66 5.05 -4.84 4.81
CA LEU A 66 4.09 -5.38 5.77
C LEU A 66 3.71 -4.25 6.73
N GLY A 67 2.44 -3.92 6.80
CA GLY A 67 1.89 -2.90 7.67
C GLY A 67 1.25 -3.50 8.92
N ALA A 68 1.44 -2.83 10.05
CA ALA A 68 0.77 -3.15 11.30
C ALA A 68 -0.69 -2.67 11.30
N ASN A 69 -1.47 -3.20 12.22
CA ASN A 69 -2.86 -2.79 12.40
C ASN A 69 -2.95 -1.30 12.76
N ARG A 70 -3.83 -0.58 12.07
CA ARG A 70 -4.06 0.86 12.26
C ARG A 70 -4.53 1.24 13.66
N GLU A 71 -5.18 0.31 14.37
CA GLU A 71 -5.65 0.53 15.75
C GLU A 71 -4.51 0.47 16.77
N GLU A 72 -3.40 -0.20 16.44
CA GLU A 72 -2.27 -0.40 17.35
C GLU A 72 -1.19 0.65 17.21
N THR A 73 -1.07 1.27 16.03
CA THR A 73 -0.05 2.28 15.77
C THR A 73 -0.44 3.21 14.62
N THR A 74 -0.05 4.48 14.73
CA THR A 74 -0.15 5.47 13.66
C THR A 74 1.16 5.50 12.89
N GLY A 75 1.25 4.75 11.79
CA GLY A 75 2.46 4.70 10.96
C GLY A 75 2.63 5.95 10.12
N ILE A 76 1.63 6.27 9.32
CA ILE A 76 1.59 7.44 8.44
C ILE A 76 0.36 8.25 8.80
N GLN A 77 0.55 9.54 8.97
CA GLN A 77 -0.53 10.49 9.21
C GLN A 77 -0.64 11.46 8.03
N VAL A 78 -1.88 11.68 7.60
CA VAL A 78 -2.21 12.70 6.61
C VAL A 78 -3.00 13.79 7.32
N ASP A 79 -2.50 15.01 7.23
CA ASP A 79 -3.12 16.18 7.84
C ASP A 79 -3.60 17.14 6.76
N TYR A 80 -4.80 17.68 6.96
CA TYR A 80 -5.39 18.67 6.07
C TYR A 80 -5.47 20.02 6.77
N LEU A 81 -5.10 21.07 6.06
CA LEU A 81 -5.16 22.43 6.60
C LEU A 81 -6.59 22.78 7.01
N ASN A 82 -6.77 23.21 8.26
CA ASN A 82 -8.06 23.49 8.88
C ASN A 82 -9.07 22.33 8.86
N GLY A 83 -8.60 21.09 8.72
CA GLY A 83 -9.48 19.91 8.65
C GLY A 83 -10.27 19.80 7.34
N GLN A 84 -9.88 20.52 6.29
CA GLN A 84 -10.57 20.54 5.01
C GLN A 84 -10.05 19.42 4.10
N GLU A 85 -10.74 18.29 4.08
CA GLU A 85 -10.38 17.10 3.28
C GLU A 85 -10.79 17.21 1.81
N THR A 86 -11.66 18.13 1.48
CA THR A 86 -12.17 18.33 0.11
C THR A 86 -11.55 19.56 -0.53
N PRO A 87 -11.21 19.51 -1.84
CA PRO A 87 -10.72 20.67 -2.56
C PRO A 87 -11.69 21.84 -2.51
N THR A 88 -11.16 23.04 -2.37
CA THR A 88 -11.95 24.27 -2.50
C THR A 88 -11.97 24.70 -3.94
N PHE A 89 -13.17 25.06 -4.41
CA PHE A 89 -13.41 25.57 -5.76
C PHE A 89 -13.76 27.04 -5.69
N ARG A 90 -13.08 27.85 -6.49
CA ARG A 90 -13.39 29.26 -6.68
C ARG A 90 -13.60 29.52 -8.16
N ARG A 91 -14.73 30.17 -8.47
CA ARG A 91 -15.01 30.69 -9.80
C ARG A 91 -14.70 32.18 -9.82
N SER A 92 -13.97 32.63 -10.82
CA SER A 92 -13.71 34.04 -11.08
C SER A 92 -13.96 34.38 -12.56
N GLU A 93 -14.34 35.62 -12.82
CA GLU A 93 -14.49 36.14 -14.16
C GLU A 93 -13.23 36.95 -14.50
N THR A 94 -12.69 36.70 -15.69
CA THR A 94 -11.52 37.44 -16.15
C THR A 94 -11.98 38.73 -16.82
N VAL A 95 -11.48 39.87 -16.35
CA VAL A 95 -11.81 41.19 -16.93
C VAL A 95 -11.26 41.27 -18.36
N GLY A 96 -12.14 41.55 -19.33
CA GLY A 96 -11.75 41.72 -20.71
C GLY A 96 -11.73 40.45 -21.58
N GLN A 97 -12.14 39.31 -21.03
CA GLN A 97 -12.32 38.06 -21.79
C GLN A 97 -13.67 37.43 -21.46
N LEU A 98 -14.31 36.87 -22.49
CA LEU A 98 -15.52 36.05 -22.29
C LEU A 98 -15.10 34.67 -21.79
N GLY A 99 -15.37 34.40 -20.52
CA GLY A 99 -15.08 33.11 -19.93
C GLY A 99 -14.99 33.13 -18.42
N PHE A 100 -14.93 31.94 -17.82
CA PHE A 100 -14.78 31.77 -16.38
C PHE A 100 -13.47 31.01 -16.12
N VAL A 101 -12.78 31.40 -15.04
CA VAL A 101 -11.61 30.70 -14.51
C VAL A 101 -12.07 29.97 -13.23
N TRP A 102 -11.69 28.72 -13.14
CA TRP A 102 -11.90 27.91 -11.96
C TRP A 102 -10.54 27.67 -11.29
N ASP A 103 -10.44 28.13 -10.04
CA ASP A 103 -9.30 27.86 -9.19
C ASP A 103 -9.66 26.69 -8.27
N ILE A 104 -8.77 25.71 -8.19
CA ILE A 104 -8.95 24.54 -7.33
C ILE A 104 -7.69 24.42 -6.48
N TRP A 105 -7.85 24.33 -5.16
CA TRP A 105 -6.74 24.11 -4.24
C TRP A 105 -7.09 23.18 -3.11
N LEU A 106 -6.10 22.44 -2.64
CA LEU A 106 -6.16 21.58 -1.48
C LEU A 106 -4.79 21.60 -0.80
N ASP A 107 -4.77 21.93 0.49
CA ASP A 107 -3.57 21.94 1.30
C ASP A 107 -3.56 20.74 2.22
N TRP A 108 -2.55 19.89 2.05
CA TRP A 108 -2.40 18.68 2.84
C TRP A 108 -0.91 18.36 3.05
N GLY A 109 -0.62 17.60 4.10
CA GLY A 109 0.71 17.15 4.42
C GLY A 109 0.72 15.69 4.85
N ILE A 110 1.85 15.02 4.66
CA ILE A 110 2.07 13.64 5.12
C ILE A 110 3.26 13.64 6.07
N SER A 111 3.11 12.93 7.19
CA SER A 111 4.20 12.67 8.12
C SER A 111 4.27 11.21 8.53
N VAL A 112 5.47 10.71 8.78
CA VAL A 112 5.70 9.39 9.35
C VAL A 112 5.80 9.54 10.87
N MET A 113 4.84 9.00 11.58
CA MET A 113 4.76 9.10 13.04
C MET A 113 5.55 8.00 13.74
N ASP A 114 5.38 6.74 13.28
CA ASP A 114 6.07 5.60 13.86
C ASP A 114 6.61 4.68 12.76
N TYR A 115 7.94 4.60 12.65
CA TYR A 115 8.61 3.74 11.66
C TYR A 115 8.39 2.24 11.92
N ARG A 116 8.05 1.85 13.16
CA ARG A 116 7.79 0.44 13.54
C ARG A 116 6.51 -0.11 12.95
N ALA A 117 5.64 0.78 12.44
CA ALA A 117 4.40 0.38 11.79
C ALA A 117 4.61 -0.39 10.49
N PHE A 118 5.79 -0.26 9.87
CA PHE A 118 6.07 -0.88 8.58
C PHE A 118 7.37 -1.67 8.60
N VAL A 119 7.31 -2.85 8.01
CA VAL A 119 8.49 -3.67 7.71
C VAL A 119 8.66 -3.73 6.19
N LYS A 120 9.83 -3.34 5.71
CA LYS A 120 10.19 -3.40 4.29
C LYS A 120 10.99 -4.66 4.00
N ASN A 121 10.59 -5.40 2.98
CA ASN A 121 11.41 -6.43 2.35
C ASN A 121 11.96 -5.89 1.02
N PRO A 122 13.25 -6.05 0.74
CA PRO A 122 13.84 -5.53 -0.51
C PRO A 122 13.28 -6.18 -1.77
N GLY A 123 12.64 -7.35 -1.65
CA GLY A 123 12.09 -8.08 -2.79
C GLY A 123 13.14 -8.68 -3.71
N ALA A 124 12.68 -9.14 -4.87
CA ALA A 124 13.49 -9.59 -5.99
C ALA A 124 13.08 -8.84 -7.25
N ALA A 125 13.92 -8.89 -8.29
CA ALA A 125 13.55 -8.34 -9.60
C ALA A 125 12.28 -9.06 -10.11
N LEU A 126 11.37 -8.29 -10.71
CA LEU A 126 10.20 -8.85 -11.36
C LEU A 126 10.65 -9.80 -12.47
N PRO A 127 10.03 -10.98 -12.61
CA PRO A 127 10.30 -11.83 -13.77
C PRO A 127 9.94 -11.04 -15.03
N THR A 128 10.88 -10.93 -15.95
CA THR A 128 10.60 -10.40 -17.31
C THR A 128 9.63 -11.36 -18.00
N LEU A 129 8.45 -10.84 -18.32
CA LEU A 129 7.47 -11.54 -19.15
C LEU A 129 7.94 -11.63 -20.59
#